data_a9f8c1d98014a4cd133aea74d00e6a17
#
_entry.id   a9f8c1d98014a4cd133aea74d00e6a17
#
_cell.length_a   1.000
_cell.length_b   1.000
_cell.length_c   1.000
_cell.angle_alpha   90.00
_cell.angle_beta   90.00
_cell.angle_gamma   90.00
#
_symmetry.space_group_name_H-M   'P 1'
#
loop_
_entity.id
_entity.type
_entity.pdbx_description
1 polymer ?
#
loop_
_entity_poly.entity_id
_entity_poly.type
_entity_poly.pdbx_seq_one_letter_code
_entity_poly.pdbx_strand_id
1 'polypeptide(L)'
;MFRVYIIIVLAGCLIGQTIPSIHQTQLEYYNQNYILPELHNIGPIRPKVVRDRIPSREVFGYHPYWMGTSWQNYNFNLISTLAYFSAEANTNGSLGNLHGWPITDLINEAHDHGTNVVLCVTLFSSSGIETLLSNTTYRQNLIDNLLAQVQAGNADGVNVDFESFPASQKENMVTFITDLTETFHSEIPGSQVTLAMPAVDWNDAWDYNALATISDGLFIMGYAYHWSGSSTAGPVSPLTGPGYTITWTVLDYLEKTNFQADKLILGIPYYGYEWPTTSSVPGAATTGTGVSKTYSEMEPLALSFGKQWHESSQTPWYYYQ
;
A
#
# COMPACT_ATOMS: atom_id res chain seq x y z
N MET A 1 -65.20 -6.55 -2.76
CA MET A 1 -64.35 -5.56 -3.45
C MET A 1 -62.92 -5.72 -2.85
N PHE A 2 -62.11 -6.61 -3.43
CA PHE A 2 -60.74 -6.88 -2.96
C PHE A 2 -59.78 -5.87 -3.63
N ARG A 3 -59.05 -5.08 -2.83
CA ARG A 3 -57.99 -4.22 -3.33
C ARG A 3 -56.69 -5.03 -3.32
N VAL A 4 -56.11 -5.27 -4.50
CA VAL A 4 -54.77 -5.83 -4.69
C VAL A 4 -53.77 -4.65 -4.59
N TYR A 5 -52.87 -4.69 -3.60
CA TYR A 5 -51.73 -3.78 -3.55
C TYR A 5 -50.56 -4.42 -4.28
N ILE A 6 -50.16 -3.82 -5.40
CA ILE A 6 -48.92 -4.19 -6.08
C ILE A 6 -47.78 -3.47 -5.36
N ILE A 7 -46.94 -4.23 -4.65
CA ILE A 7 -45.68 -3.72 -4.12
C ILE A 7 -44.65 -3.78 -5.24
N ILE A 8 -44.33 -2.62 -5.82
CA ILE A 8 -43.21 -2.50 -6.74
C ILE A 8 -41.93 -2.45 -5.88
N VAL A 9 -41.24 -3.59 -5.82
CA VAL A 9 -39.85 -3.61 -5.30
C VAL A 9 -38.98 -3.01 -6.37
N LEU A 10 -38.62 -1.73 -6.22
CA LEU A 10 -37.52 -1.13 -6.95
C LEU A 10 -36.23 -1.79 -6.46
N ALA A 11 -35.77 -2.80 -7.19
CA ALA A 11 -34.41 -3.26 -7.09
C ALA A 11 -33.52 -2.11 -7.61
N GLY A 12 -33.10 -1.22 -6.70
CA GLY A 12 -32.02 -0.28 -6.98
C GLY A 12 -30.77 -1.10 -7.31
N CYS A 13 -30.29 -1.01 -8.53
CA CYS A 13 -28.92 -1.38 -8.84
C CYS A 13 -28.02 -0.57 -7.89
N LEU A 14 -27.55 -1.21 -6.85
CA LEU A 14 -26.34 -0.77 -6.15
C LEU A 14 -25.21 -0.92 -7.17
N ILE A 15 -24.96 0.16 -7.92
CA ILE A 15 -23.67 0.35 -8.60
C ILE A 15 -22.68 0.25 -7.46
N GLY A 16 -21.86 -0.81 -7.44
CA GLY A 16 -20.88 -1.03 -6.42
C GLY A 16 -19.98 0.20 -6.35
N GLN A 17 -20.17 1.03 -5.33
CA GLN A 17 -19.18 2.03 -4.99
C GLN A 17 -17.96 1.23 -4.57
N THR A 18 -16.90 1.31 -5.36
CA THR A 18 -15.60 0.82 -4.95
C THR A 18 -15.20 1.63 -3.71
N ILE A 19 -15.08 0.93 -2.60
CA ILE A 19 -14.74 1.55 -1.34
C ILE A 19 -13.26 1.90 -1.41
N PRO A 20 -12.88 3.17 -1.20
CA PRO A 20 -11.49 3.58 -1.29
C PRO A 20 -10.65 2.87 -0.24
N SER A 21 -9.45 2.47 -0.61
CA SER A 21 -8.46 1.93 0.32
C SER A 21 -8.04 2.98 1.35
N ILE A 22 -7.35 2.55 2.40
CA ILE A 22 -6.78 3.49 3.36
C ILE A 22 -5.76 4.41 2.69
N HIS A 23 -4.97 3.88 1.75
CA HIS A 23 -3.97 4.66 1.01
C HIS A 23 -4.62 5.71 0.14
N GLN A 24 -5.67 5.35 -0.62
CA GLN A 24 -6.46 6.29 -1.41
C GLN A 24 -7.08 7.38 -0.52
N THR A 25 -7.71 6.98 0.59
CA THR A 25 -8.36 7.92 1.52
C THR A 25 -7.36 8.92 2.11
N GLN A 26 -6.17 8.45 2.49
CA GLN A 26 -5.12 9.31 3.02
C GLN A 26 -4.52 10.21 1.95
N LEU A 27 -4.24 9.68 0.77
CA LEU A 27 -3.71 10.45 -0.34
C LEU A 27 -4.67 11.60 -0.72
N GLU A 28 -5.96 11.32 -0.88
CA GLU A 28 -6.98 12.32 -1.18
C GLU A 28 -7.10 13.39 -0.09
N TYR A 29 -7.05 12.97 1.19
CA TYR A 29 -7.09 13.90 2.32
C TYR A 29 -5.88 14.83 2.34
N TYR A 30 -4.67 14.29 2.22
CA TYR A 30 -3.44 15.07 2.32
C TYR A 30 -3.16 15.89 1.07
N ASN A 31 -3.60 15.48 -0.11
CA ASN A 31 -3.57 16.31 -1.31
C ASN A 31 -4.33 17.64 -1.14
N GLN A 32 -5.37 17.63 -0.30
CA GLN A 32 -6.19 18.81 -0.04
C GLN A 32 -5.74 19.62 1.19
N ASN A 33 -5.13 18.96 2.17
CA ASN A 33 -4.94 19.52 3.51
C ASN A 33 -3.47 19.65 3.93
N TYR A 34 -2.51 19.13 3.16
CA TYR A 34 -1.10 19.22 3.47
C TYR A 34 -0.35 20.13 2.51
N ILE A 35 0.37 21.08 3.06
CA ILE A 35 1.27 21.93 2.30
C ILE A 35 2.69 21.39 2.51
N LEU A 36 3.31 20.95 1.43
CA LEU A 36 4.72 20.53 1.47
C LEU A 36 5.56 21.70 2.01
N PRO A 37 6.37 21.48 3.06
CA PRO A 37 7.32 22.50 3.49
C PRO A 37 8.30 22.80 2.35
N GLU A 38 8.92 24.00 2.36
CA GLU A 38 10.03 24.26 1.45
C GLU A 38 11.13 23.24 1.74
N LEU A 39 11.28 22.30 0.82
CA LEU A 39 12.32 21.27 0.91
C LEU A 39 13.62 21.91 0.45
N HIS A 40 14.57 22.07 1.36
CA HIS A 40 15.90 22.49 1.01
C HIS A 40 16.67 21.32 0.43
N ASN A 41 16.48 21.08 -0.88
CA ASN A 41 17.29 20.14 -1.64
C ASN A 41 18.69 20.74 -1.84
N ILE A 42 19.53 20.62 -0.81
CA ILE A 42 20.86 21.23 -0.80
C ILE A 42 21.90 20.16 -1.19
N GLY A 43 22.41 20.29 -2.40
CA GLY A 43 23.56 19.52 -2.87
C GLY A 43 23.20 18.33 -3.77
N PRO A 44 24.21 17.62 -4.28
CA PRO A 44 24.02 16.46 -5.12
C PRO A 44 23.53 15.25 -4.32
N ILE A 45 22.77 14.38 -4.96
CA ILE A 45 22.41 13.07 -4.39
C ILE A 45 23.66 12.18 -4.42
N ARG A 46 23.99 11.59 -3.26
CA ARG A 46 25.18 10.76 -3.09
C ARG A 46 24.93 9.31 -3.49
N PRO A 47 25.94 8.60 -4.00
CA PRO A 47 25.85 7.17 -4.23
C PRO A 47 25.59 6.43 -2.91
N LYS A 48 24.83 5.34 -3.00
CA LYS A 48 24.57 4.46 -1.87
C LYS A 48 25.85 3.77 -1.39
N VAL A 49 26.10 3.75 -0.09
CA VAL A 49 27.22 3.02 0.50
C VAL A 49 26.93 1.53 0.59
N VAL A 50 27.96 0.73 0.53
CA VAL A 50 27.85 -0.71 0.79
C VAL A 50 27.85 -0.94 2.30
N ARG A 51 26.83 -1.62 2.82
CA ARG A 51 26.73 -1.96 4.25
C ARG A 51 27.73 -3.04 4.64
N ASP A 52 28.37 -2.85 5.79
CA ASP A 52 29.16 -3.90 6.44
C ASP A 52 28.27 -5.03 6.97
N ARG A 53 27.03 -4.70 7.34
CA ARG A 53 26.06 -5.65 7.87
C ARG A 53 24.70 -5.46 7.18
N ILE A 54 24.33 -6.44 6.36
CA ILE A 54 23.04 -6.48 5.65
C ILE A 54 22.00 -7.22 6.52
N PRO A 55 20.78 -6.69 6.71
CA PRO A 55 19.69 -7.46 7.30
C PRO A 55 19.48 -8.80 6.60
N SER A 56 19.26 -9.87 7.35
CA SER A 56 19.07 -11.22 6.79
C SER A 56 17.72 -11.41 6.07
N ARG A 57 16.85 -10.45 6.19
CA ARG A 57 15.54 -10.37 5.53
C ARG A 57 15.29 -8.93 5.10
N GLU A 58 14.46 -8.78 4.07
CA GLU A 58 14.00 -7.47 3.63
C GLU A 58 13.19 -6.80 4.74
N VAL A 59 13.55 -5.56 5.05
CA VAL A 59 12.80 -4.66 5.93
C VAL A 59 12.38 -3.48 5.08
N PHE A 60 11.14 -3.52 4.60
CA PHE A 60 10.57 -2.55 3.69
C PHE A 60 9.67 -1.57 4.44
N GLY A 61 9.87 -0.27 4.26
CA GLY A 61 9.06 0.76 4.87
C GLY A 61 8.51 1.75 3.84
N TYR A 62 7.37 2.38 4.15
CA TYR A 62 6.86 3.50 3.37
C TYR A 62 7.06 4.81 4.13
N HIS A 63 7.48 5.84 3.41
CA HIS A 63 7.52 7.22 3.87
C HIS A 63 6.51 8.05 3.08
N PRO A 64 5.29 8.27 3.61
CA PRO A 64 4.33 9.16 2.99
C PRO A 64 4.83 10.60 2.99
N TYR A 65 4.65 11.32 1.87
CA TYR A 65 5.13 12.70 1.71
C TYR A 65 4.63 13.65 2.81
N TRP A 66 3.43 13.39 3.35
CA TRP A 66 2.86 14.21 4.44
C TRP A 66 3.49 13.97 5.81
N MET A 67 4.36 13.00 5.93
CA MET A 67 5.20 12.80 7.13
C MET A 67 6.39 13.77 7.17
N GLY A 68 6.58 14.56 6.11
CA GLY A 68 7.57 15.64 6.06
C GLY A 68 8.99 15.16 6.36
N THR A 69 9.60 15.70 7.42
CA THR A 69 10.95 15.35 7.83
C THR A 69 11.05 14.25 8.89
N SER A 70 9.97 13.52 9.16
CA SER A 70 9.96 12.46 10.20
C SER A 70 10.96 11.33 9.91
N TRP A 71 11.39 11.17 8.65
CA TRP A 71 12.46 10.25 8.26
C TRP A 71 13.78 10.47 9.02
N GLN A 72 14.04 11.68 9.53
CA GLN A 72 15.21 11.98 10.36
C GLN A 72 15.26 11.18 11.68
N ASN A 73 14.12 10.60 12.08
CA ASN A 73 14.02 9.75 13.27
C ASN A 73 14.04 8.25 12.93
N TYR A 74 14.20 7.87 11.66
CA TYR A 74 14.23 6.46 11.26
C TYR A 74 15.58 5.83 11.59
N ASN A 75 15.54 4.57 12.00
CA ASN A 75 16.75 3.79 12.16
C ASN A 75 17.09 3.10 10.82
N PHE A 76 17.74 3.82 9.93
CA PHE A 76 18.11 3.31 8.62
C PHE A 76 19.02 2.06 8.66
N ASN A 77 19.70 1.80 9.77
CA ASN A 77 20.48 0.56 9.93
C ASN A 77 19.57 -0.70 9.96
N LEU A 78 18.28 -0.55 10.23
CA LEU A 78 17.32 -1.64 10.24
C LEU A 78 16.47 -1.72 8.97
N ILE A 79 16.49 -0.70 8.12
CA ILE A 79 15.66 -0.61 6.91
C ILE A 79 16.49 -1.04 5.71
N SER A 80 15.99 -2.00 4.92
CA SER A 80 16.61 -2.40 3.65
C SER A 80 16.19 -1.48 2.52
N THR A 81 14.88 -1.20 2.43
CA THR A 81 14.27 -0.36 1.38
C THR A 81 13.25 0.58 1.97
N LEU A 82 13.29 1.84 1.55
CA LEU A 82 12.30 2.86 1.87
C LEU A 82 11.59 3.30 0.60
N ALA A 83 10.27 3.10 0.53
CA ALA A 83 9.42 3.57 -0.56
C ALA A 83 8.91 4.99 -0.25
N TYR A 84 9.23 5.95 -1.11
CA TYR A 84 8.63 7.27 -1.04
C TYR A 84 7.23 7.26 -1.62
N PHE A 85 6.24 7.53 -0.82
CA PHE A 85 4.82 7.53 -1.20
C PHE A 85 4.33 8.97 -1.40
N SER A 86 4.00 9.40 -2.65
CA SER A 86 4.05 8.67 -3.89
C SER A 86 4.12 9.63 -5.10
N ALA A 87 4.42 9.10 -6.26
CA ALA A 87 4.08 9.71 -7.54
C ALA A 87 2.71 9.21 -8.01
N GLU A 88 1.85 10.09 -8.52
CA GLU A 88 0.53 9.71 -9.02
C GLU A 88 0.60 9.45 -10.54
N ALA A 89 0.18 8.26 -10.99
CA ALA A 89 0.09 7.95 -12.41
C ALA A 89 -1.22 8.47 -13.02
N ASN A 90 -1.13 9.06 -14.21
CA ASN A 90 -2.27 9.36 -15.06
C ASN A 90 -2.57 8.20 -16.01
N THR A 91 -3.79 8.14 -16.50
CA THR A 91 -4.28 7.06 -17.38
C THR A 91 -3.55 6.96 -18.74
N ASN A 92 -2.84 7.99 -19.15
CA ASN A 92 -2.01 8.02 -20.37
C ASN A 92 -0.54 7.71 -20.12
N GLY A 93 -0.15 7.34 -18.90
CA GLY A 93 1.22 7.03 -18.50
C GLY A 93 2.08 8.24 -18.13
N SER A 94 1.56 9.46 -18.20
CA SER A 94 2.26 10.61 -17.61
C SER A 94 2.18 10.56 -16.07
N LEU A 95 3.10 11.21 -15.39
CA LEU A 95 3.04 11.40 -13.95
C LEU A 95 2.31 12.71 -13.62
N GLY A 96 1.47 12.66 -12.61
CA GLY A 96 0.78 13.79 -12.02
C GLY A 96 1.62 14.45 -10.93
N ASN A 97 1.06 14.48 -9.70
CA ASN A 97 1.77 15.04 -8.57
C ASN A 97 2.91 14.10 -8.12
N LEU A 98 4.09 14.64 -7.95
CA LEU A 98 5.29 13.93 -7.45
C LEU A 98 5.53 14.21 -5.96
N HIS A 99 4.73 15.07 -5.34
CA HIS A 99 4.82 15.42 -3.92
C HIS A 99 6.23 15.78 -3.43
N GLY A 100 6.94 16.52 -4.27
CA GLY A 100 8.30 16.99 -3.94
C GLY A 100 9.44 16.03 -4.30
N TRP A 101 9.14 14.87 -4.86
CA TRP A 101 10.18 13.95 -5.34
C TRP A 101 11.09 14.61 -6.40
N PRO A 102 12.42 14.35 -6.38
CA PRO A 102 13.18 13.60 -5.38
C PRO A 102 13.51 14.43 -4.13
N ILE A 103 13.38 13.81 -2.95
CA ILE A 103 13.78 14.44 -1.69
C ILE A 103 15.27 14.14 -1.43
N THR A 104 16.13 15.02 -1.87
CA THR A 104 17.59 14.83 -1.85
C THR A 104 18.14 14.45 -0.47
N ASP A 105 17.68 15.13 0.58
CA ASP A 105 18.20 14.90 1.94
C ASP A 105 17.77 13.53 2.48
N LEU A 106 16.53 13.10 2.22
CA LEU A 106 16.05 11.76 2.59
C LEU A 106 16.83 10.67 1.86
N ILE A 107 17.02 10.83 0.53
CA ILE A 107 17.74 9.85 -0.29
C ILE A 107 19.20 9.75 0.19
N ASN A 108 19.84 10.89 0.45
CA ASN A 108 21.21 10.93 0.94
C ASN A 108 21.36 10.26 2.32
N GLU A 109 20.43 10.51 3.25
CA GLU A 109 20.46 9.87 4.57
C GLU A 109 20.29 8.35 4.44
N ALA A 110 19.33 7.89 3.63
CA ALA A 110 19.14 6.47 3.37
C ALA A 110 20.38 5.83 2.72
N HIS A 111 20.95 6.46 1.71
CA HIS A 111 22.14 5.98 1.00
C HIS A 111 23.37 5.93 1.88
N ASP A 112 23.59 6.91 2.76
CA ASP A 112 24.69 6.91 3.74
C ASP A 112 24.63 5.71 4.70
N HIS A 113 23.45 5.12 4.86
CA HIS A 113 23.23 3.89 5.62
C HIS A 113 23.07 2.64 4.74
N GLY A 114 23.24 2.75 3.42
CA GLY A 114 23.09 1.64 2.47
C GLY A 114 21.65 1.14 2.33
N THR A 115 20.65 1.97 2.66
CA THR A 115 19.22 1.70 2.45
C THR A 115 18.86 2.07 1.01
N ASN A 116 18.10 1.21 0.32
CA ASN A 116 17.51 1.54 -0.97
C ASN A 116 16.38 2.57 -0.79
N VAL A 117 16.26 3.48 -1.74
CA VAL A 117 15.09 4.36 -1.85
C VAL A 117 14.39 4.09 -3.18
N VAL A 118 13.12 3.71 -3.13
CA VAL A 118 12.30 3.46 -4.31
C VAL A 118 11.15 4.45 -4.40
N LEU A 119 10.79 4.84 -5.62
CA LEU A 119 9.63 5.69 -5.85
C LEU A 119 8.37 4.83 -5.90
N CYS A 120 7.43 5.05 -4.97
CA CYS A 120 6.11 4.43 -5.07
C CYS A 120 5.28 5.16 -6.12
N VAL A 121 4.67 4.43 -7.06
CA VAL A 121 3.73 4.95 -8.05
C VAL A 121 2.33 4.44 -7.77
N THR A 122 1.36 5.35 -7.66
CA THR A 122 -0.02 5.02 -7.27
C THR A 122 -1.01 5.24 -8.41
N LEU A 123 -2.01 4.35 -8.52
CA LEU A 123 -3.22 4.54 -9.32
C LEU A 123 -4.37 3.77 -8.67
N PHE A 124 -5.36 4.50 -8.11
CA PHE A 124 -6.44 3.94 -7.29
C PHE A 124 -7.80 3.90 -8.01
N SER A 125 -7.79 3.95 -9.35
CA SER A 125 -8.99 3.93 -10.18
C SER A 125 -9.03 2.70 -11.05
N SER A 126 -10.00 1.81 -10.84
CA SER A 126 -10.17 0.59 -11.65
C SER A 126 -10.24 0.88 -13.16
N SER A 127 -11.06 1.85 -13.56
CA SER A 127 -11.15 2.28 -14.97
C SER A 127 -9.89 2.99 -15.47
N GLY A 128 -9.17 3.69 -14.57
CA GLY A 128 -7.90 4.31 -14.87
C GLY A 128 -6.82 3.26 -15.14
N ILE A 129 -6.73 2.24 -14.31
CA ILE A 129 -5.82 1.09 -14.47
C ILE A 129 -6.14 0.35 -15.78
N GLU A 130 -7.43 0.09 -16.05
CA GLU A 130 -7.84 -0.54 -17.30
C GLU A 130 -7.40 0.27 -18.53
N THR A 131 -7.61 1.59 -18.52
CA THR A 131 -7.20 2.48 -19.60
C THR A 131 -5.69 2.47 -19.80
N LEU A 132 -4.91 2.56 -18.73
CA LEU A 132 -3.45 2.57 -18.75
C LEU A 132 -2.91 1.24 -19.27
N LEU A 133 -3.34 0.12 -18.67
CA LEU A 133 -2.74 -1.18 -18.93
C LEU A 133 -3.17 -1.79 -20.25
N SER A 134 -4.35 -1.48 -20.78
CA SER A 134 -4.80 -1.98 -22.07
C SER A 134 -4.10 -1.31 -23.27
N ASN A 135 -3.38 -0.20 -23.05
CA ASN A 135 -2.71 0.56 -24.11
C ASN A 135 -1.18 0.46 -23.99
N THR A 136 -0.54 -0.17 -24.98
CA THR A 136 0.91 -0.37 -24.99
C THR A 136 1.69 0.96 -24.92
N THR A 137 1.24 2.00 -25.63
CA THR A 137 1.89 3.32 -25.60
C THR A 137 1.80 3.94 -24.20
N TYR A 138 0.68 3.78 -23.51
CA TYR A 138 0.50 4.36 -22.18
C TYR A 138 1.35 3.61 -21.13
N ARG A 139 1.46 2.28 -21.23
CA ARG A 139 2.39 1.49 -20.40
C ARG A 139 3.84 1.96 -20.61
N GLN A 140 4.27 2.10 -21.89
CA GLN A 140 5.62 2.56 -22.18
C GLN A 140 5.88 3.97 -21.68
N ASN A 141 4.93 4.89 -21.86
CA ASN A 141 5.02 6.25 -21.32
C ASN A 141 5.24 6.24 -19.80
N LEU A 142 4.53 5.37 -19.07
CA LEU A 142 4.69 5.28 -17.63
C LEU A 142 6.08 4.75 -17.25
N ILE A 143 6.56 3.72 -17.94
CA ILE A 143 7.92 3.16 -17.74
C ILE A 143 8.98 4.25 -17.96
N ASP A 144 8.92 4.96 -19.08
CA ASP A 144 9.88 6.01 -19.41
C ASP A 144 9.87 7.16 -18.39
N ASN A 145 8.68 7.57 -17.94
CA ASN A 145 8.55 8.63 -16.95
C ASN A 145 9.07 8.19 -15.57
N LEU A 146 8.78 6.96 -15.14
CA LEU A 146 9.30 6.42 -13.88
C LEU A 146 10.82 6.30 -13.91
N LEU A 147 11.37 5.75 -15.00
CA LEU A 147 12.81 5.65 -15.18
C LEU A 147 13.50 7.02 -15.08
N ALA A 148 12.96 8.04 -15.77
CA ALA A 148 13.49 9.40 -15.70
C ALA A 148 13.45 9.98 -14.27
N GLN A 149 12.40 9.72 -13.51
CA GLN A 149 12.29 10.20 -12.12
C GLN A 149 13.26 9.47 -11.18
N VAL A 150 13.41 8.16 -11.32
CA VAL A 150 14.34 7.38 -10.50
C VAL A 150 15.79 7.75 -10.82
N GLN A 151 16.14 7.94 -12.08
CA GLN A 151 17.47 8.42 -12.49
C GLN A 151 17.75 9.83 -11.97
N ALA A 152 16.79 10.76 -12.06
CA ALA A 152 16.93 12.12 -11.52
C ALA A 152 17.14 12.13 -10.01
N GLY A 153 16.53 11.18 -9.29
CA GLY A 153 16.69 10.97 -7.86
C GLY A 153 17.92 10.14 -7.49
N ASN A 154 18.69 9.62 -8.45
CA ASN A 154 19.70 8.58 -8.19
C ASN A 154 19.18 7.50 -7.23
N ALA A 155 17.91 7.16 -7.37
CA ALA A 155 17.20 6.23 -6.51
C ALA A 155 17.32 4.79 -7.02
N ASP A 156 16.83 3.84 -6.24
CA ASP A 156 17.15 2.43 -6.39
C ASP A 156 16.00 1.60 -7.01
N GLY A 157 14.95 2.24 -7.52
CA GLY A 157 13.88 1.51 -8.19
C GLY A 157 12.49 2.09 -7.96
N VAL A 158 11.48 1.23 -8.14
CA VAL A 158 10.06 1.60 -8.03
C VAL A 158 9.27 0.56 -7.22
N ASN A 159 8.20 1.04 -6.59
CA ASN A 159 7.16 0.20 -6.02
C ASN A 159 5.83 0.56 -6.71
N VAL A 160 5.15 -0.42 -7.29
CA VAL A 160 3.88 -0.22 -8.00
C VAL A 160 2.73 -0.49 -7.04
N ASP A 161 1.92 0.53 -6.75
CA ASP A 161 0.77 0.46 -5.84
C ASP A 161 -0.53 0.82 -6.59
N PHE A 162 -1.02 -0.17 -7.34
CA PHE A 162 -2.26 -0.06 -8.11
C PHE A 162 -3.38 -0.79 -7.38
N GLU A 163 -4.33 -0.02 -6.84
CA GLU A 163 -5.41 -0.57 -6.04
C GLU A 163 -6.77 -0.50 -6.75
N SER A 164 -7.77 -1.25 -6.26
CA SER A 164 -9.02 -1.47 -6.97
C SER A 164 -8.82 -2.15 -8.34
N PHE A 165 -7.86 -3.06 -8.40
CA PHE A 165 -7.35 -3.66 -9.62
C PHE A 165 -8.40 -4.51 -10.33
N PRO A 166 -8.69 -4.26 -11.63
CA PRO A 166 -9.70 -5.02 -12.37
C PRO A 166 -9.12 -6.34 -12.91
N ALA A 167 -9.83 -7.45 -12.69
CA ALA A 167 -9.41 -8.79 -13.14
C ALA A 167 -9.20 -8.89 -14.68
N SER A 168 -9.87 -8.03 -15.46
CA SER A 168 -9.67 -7.94 -16.90
C SER A 168 -8.25 -7.54 -17.33
N GLN A 169 -7.46 -7.01 -16.41
CA GLN A 169 -6.10 -6.54 -16.69
C GLN A 169 -4.98 -7.46 -16.15
N LYS A 170 -5.34 -8.67 -15.67
CA LYS A 170 -4.39 -9.64 -15.10
C LYS A 170 -3.16 -9.86 -16.01
N GLU A 171 -3.37 -10.19 -17.28
CA GLU A 171 -2.29 -10.45 -18.25
C GLU A 171 -1.53 -9.18 -18.63
N ASN A 172 -2.25 -8.06 -18.76
CA ASN A 172 -1.62 -6.77 -19.06
C ASN A 172 -0.72 -6.28 -17.90
N MET A 173 -1.08 -6.60 -16.66
CA MET A 173 -0.23 -6.30 -15.50
C MET A 173 1.07 -7.11 -15.54
N VAL A 174 1.00 -8.40 -15.84
CA VAL A 174 2.20 -9.24 -16.02
C VAL A 174 3.09 -8.66 -17.13
N THR A 175 2.52 -8.29 -18.27
CA THR A 175 3.26 -7.65 -19.37
C THR A 175 3.91 -6.34 -18.92
N PHE A 176 3.16 -5.45 -18.26
CA PHE A 176 3.66 -4.17 -17.78
C PHE A 176 4.83 -4.34 -16.79
N ILE A 177 4.69 -5.25 -15.81
CA ILE A 177 5.75 -5.50 -14.84
C ILE A 177 6.97 -6.16 -15.47
N THR A 178 6.78 -7.02 -16.48
CA THR A 178 7.91 -7.57 -17.25
C THR A 178 8.70 -6.46 -17.93
N ASP A 179 8.03 -5.63 -18.74
CA ASP A 179 8.66 -4.53 -19.47
C ASP A 179 9.32 -3.53 -18.50
N LEU A 180 8.67 -3.21 -17.39
CA LEU A 180 9.17 -2.31 -16.34
C LEU A 180 10.45 -2.88 -15.70
N THR A 181 10.42 -4.14 -15.28
CA THR A 181 11.56 -4.78 -14.60
C THR A 181 12.76 -4.93 -15.54
N GLU A 182 12.55 -5.40 -16.76
CA GLU A 182 13.61 -5.51 -17.78
C GLU A 182 14.25 -4.16 -18.06
N THR A 183 13.43 -3.10 -18.22
CA THR A 183 13.93 -1.74 -18.45
C THR A 183 14.75 -1.25 -17.26
N PHE A 184 14.23 -1.37 -16.04
CA PHE A 184 14.92 -0.89 -14.85
C PHE A 184 16.21 -1.64 -14.58
N HIS A 185 16.23 -2.97 -14.70
CA HIS A 185 17.44 -3.76 -14.49
C HIS A 185 18.52 -3.48 -15.55
N SER A 186 18.09 -3.15 -16.78
CA SER A 186 19.01 -2.77 -17.86
C SER A 186 19.63 -1.38 -17.65
N GLU A 187 18.78 -0.39 -17.31
CA GLU A 187 19.18 1.02 -17.26
C GLU A 187 19.75 1.44 -15.88
N ILE A 188 19.33 0.74 -14.81
CA ILE A 188 19.78 0.96 -13.44
C ILE A 188 20.14 -0.42 -12.84
N PRO A 189 21.32 -0.96 -13.10
CA PRO A 189 21.72 -2.27 -12.57
C PRO A 189 21.64 -2.34 -11.05
N GLY A 190 20.92 -3.36 -10.55
CA GLY A 190 20.66 -3.56 -9.12
C GLY A 190 19.46 -2.76 -8.57
N SER A 191 18.67 -2.13 -9.45
CA SER A 191 17.39 -1.53 -9.07
C SER A 191 16.38 -2.58 -8.62
N GLN A 192 15.39 -2.14 -7.83
CA GLN A 192 14.27 -2.95 -7.35
C GLN A 192 12.96 -2.55 -8.02
N VAL A 193 12.19 -3.52 -8.49
CA VAL A 193 10.81 -3.36 -8.95
C VAL A 193 9.92 -4.24 -8.08
N THR A 194 9.12 -3.62 -7.21
CA THR A 194 8.23 -4.31 -6.26
C THR A 194 6.78 -3.89 -6.48
N LEU A 195 5.84 -4.71 -6.00
CA LEU A 195 4.40 -4.44 -6.09
C LEU A 195 3.76 -4.44 -4.72
N ALA A 196 2.89 -3.47 -4.44
CA ALA A 196 1.95 -3.55 -3.33
C ALA A 196 0.76 -4.44 -3.74
N MET A 197 0.48 -5.47 -2.94
CA MET A 197 -0.48 -6.52 -3.25
C MET A 197 -1.54 -6.64 -2.16
N PRO A 198 -2.82 -6.91 -2.49
CA PRO A 198 -3.88 -6.97 -1.50
C PRO A 198 -3.71 -8.16 -0.54
N ALA A 199 -4.15 -8.02 0.72
CA ALA A 199 -4.16 -9.13 1.68
C ALA A 199 -5.04 -10.29 1.20
N VAL A 200 -6.14 -9.99 0.49
CA VAL A 200 -7.10 -10.94 -0.06
C VAL A 200 -7.48 -10.52 -1.48
N ASP A 201 -7.29 -11.40 -2.44
CA ASP A 201 -7.72 -11.19 -3.82
C ASP A 201 -9.15 -11.72 -4.03
N TRP A 202 -10.12 -10.84 -3.86
CA TRP A 202 -11.55 -11.20 -3.93
C TRP A 202 -12.04 -11.57 -5.33
N ASN A 203 -11.31 -11.15 -6.36
CA ASN A 203 -11.77 -11.24 -7.75
C ASN A 203 -10.87 -12.12 -8.62
N ASP A 204 -9.89 -12.79 -8.03
CA ASP A 204 -8.84 -13.53 -8.75
C ASP A 204 -8.19 -12.65 -9.85
N ALA A 205 -7.81 -11.41 -9.44
CA ALA A 205 -7.35 -10.39 -10.36
C ALA A 205 -5.84 -10.45 -10.66
N TRP A 206 -5.07 -11.19 -9.87
CA TRP A 206 -3.61 -11.19 -9.93
C TRP A 206 -3.03 -12.54 -10.34
N ASP A 207 -2.00 -12.53 -11.19
CA ASP A 207 -1.15 -13.70 -11.45
C ASP A 207 0.06 -13.67 -10.51
N TYR A 208 -0.13 -14.21 -9.33
CA TYR A 208 0.88 -14.19 -8.25
C TYR A 208 2.19 -14.86 -8.65
N ASN A 209 2.13 -16.01 -9.35
CA ASN A 209 3.34 -16.75 -9.71
C ASN A 209 4.14 -16.02 -10.77
N ALA A 210 3.47 -15.50 -11.80
CA ALA A 210 4.15 -14.71 -12.83
C ALA A 210 4.76 -13.45 -12.23
N LEU A 211 3.99 -12.67 -11.42
CA LEU A 211 4.46 -11.43 -10.81
C LEU A 211 5.61 -11.66 -9.83
N ALA A 212 5.58 -12.71 -9.00
CA ALA A 212 6.69 -13.06 -8.12
C ALA A 212 7.96 -13.43 -8.90
N THR A 213 7.80 -14.10 -10.04
CA THR A 213 8.93 -14.54 -10.87
C THR A 213 9.63 -13.39 -11.56
N ILE A 214 8.86 -12.42 -12.07
CA ILE A 214 9.39 -11.31 -12.89
C ILE A 214 9.81 -10.08 -12.08
N SER A 215 9.23 -9.86 -10.90
CA SER A 215 9.55 -8.72 -10.03
C SER A 215 10.58 -9.07 -8.96
N ASP A 216 11.05 -8.07 -8.22
CA ASP A 216 11.98 -8.26 -7.11
C ASP A 216 11.28 -8.57 -5.79
N GLY A 217 9.96 -8.30 -5.70
CA GLY A 217 9.19 -8.64 -4.51
C GLY A 217 7.72 -8.21 -4.57
N LEU A 218 6.90 -8.96 -3.84
CA LEU A 218 5.49 -8.68 -3.62
C LEU A 218 5.31 -8.21 -2.17
N PHE A 219 5.03 -6.92 -1.98
CA PHE A 219 4.70 -6.36 -0.68
C PHE A 219 3.23 -6.62 -0.38
N ILE A 220 2.97 -7.53 0.53
CA ILE A 220 1.63 -7.93 0.93
C ILE A 220 1.08 -6.91 1.92
N MET A 221 0.00 -6.22 1.58
CA MET A 221 -0.70 -5.31 2.48
C MET A 221 -1.49 -6.09 3.53
N GLY A 222 -0.80 -6.65 4.54
CA GLY A 222 -1.34 -7.52 5.58
C GLY A 222 -2.24 -6.79 6.58
N TYR A 223 -3.16 -5.97 6.08
CA TYR A 223 -4.06 -5.12 6.85
C TYR A 223 -5.39 -4.89 6.10
N ALA A 224 -6.26 -4.07 6.71
CA ALA A 224 -7.61 -3.79 6.23
C ALA A 224 -8.53 -5.04 6.16
N TYR A 225 -8.28 -6.08 6.99
CA TYR A 225 -9.23 -7.18 7.18
C TYR A 225 -10.55 -6.70 7.77
N HIS A 226 -10.47 -5.70 8.68
CA HIS A 226 -11.58 -4.80 8.99
C HIS A 226 -11.14 -3.38 8.63
N TRP A 227 -12.07 -2.61 8.08
CA TRP A 227 -11.84 -1.29 7.50
C TRP A 227 -12.98 -0.34 7.90
N SER A 228 -12.90 0.94 7.52
CA SER A 228 -13.87 1.97 7.96
C SER A 228 -15.34 1.59 7.78
N GLY A 229 -15.68 0.92 6.68
CA GLY A 229 -17.06 0.50 6.36
C GLY A 229 -17.46 -0.88 6.86
N SER A 230 -16.66 -1.55 7.67
CA SER A 230 -17.00 -2.87 8.21
C SER A 230 -18.28 -2.83 9.05
N SER A 231 -19.15 -3.83 8.88
CA SER A 231 -20.41 -3.96 9.64
C SER A 231 -20.22 -4.36 11.10
N THR A 232 -19.02 -4.81 11.45
CA THR A 232 -18.59 -5.13 12.83
C THR A 232 -17.23 -4.52 13.10
N ALA A 233 -17.01 -4.02 14.32
CA ALA A 233 -15.69 -3.59 14.76
C ALA A 233 -14.79 -4.81 14.97
N GLY A 234 -13.60 -4.78 14.37
CA GLY A 234 -12.71 -5.94 14.38
C GLY A 234 -11.26 -5.60 14.11
N PRO A 235 -10.37 -6.60 14.19
CA PRO A 235 -8.94 -6.38 14.01
C PRO A 235 -8.60 -5.97 12.58
N VAL A 236 -7.81 -4.91 12.46
CA VAL A 236 -7.32 -4.43 11.15
C VAL A 236 -6.34 -5.41 10.53
N SER A 237 -5.55 -6.07 11.38
CA SER A 237 -4.49 -7.02 10.97
C SER A 237 -4.45 -8.19 11.95
N PRO A 238 -5.42 -9.13 11.89
CA PRO A 238 -5.48 -10.30 12.77
C PRO A 238 -4.35 -11.28 12.44
N LEU A 239 -3.56 -11.69 13.42
CA LEU A 239 -2.54 -12.72 13.21
C LEU A 239 -3.19 -14.08 12.96
N THR A 240 -4.20 -14.42 13.76
CA THR A 240 -4.95 -15.68 13.74
C THR A 240 -6.44 -15.42 13.95
N GLY A 241 -7.26 -16.46 13.90
CA GLY A 241 -8.70 -16.38 14.17
C GLY A 241 -9.56 -16.90 13.02
N PRO A 242 -10.88 -16.76 13.11
CA PRO A 242 -11.78 -17.17 12.05
C PRO A 242 -11.71 -16.22 10.84
N GLY A 243 -11.90 -16.76 9.65
CA GLY A 243 -11.90 -15.99 8.40
C GLY A 243 -10.49 -15.65 7.89
N TYR A 244 -10.38 -14.51 7.24
CA TYR A 244 -9.11 -14.06 6.67
C TYR A 244 -8.23 -13.44 7.75
N THR A 245 -6.96 -13.85 7.77
CA THR A 245 -5.95 -13.43 8.75
C THR A 245 -4.60 -13.33 8.07
N ILE A 246 -3.61 -12.73 8.73
CA ILE A 246 -2.22 -12.71 8.24
C ILE A 246 -1.73 -14.13 7.95
N THR A 247 -1.97 -15.07 8.88
CA THR A 247 -1.56 -16.47 8.69
C THR A 247 -2.19 -17.08 7.44
N TRP A 248 -3.50 -16.86 7.22
CA TRP A 248 -4.17 -17.31 6.02
C TRP A 248 -3.57 -16.66 4.76
N THR A 249 -3.41 -15.35 4.75
CA THR A 249 -2.84 -14.59 3.62
C THR A 249 -1.45 -15.08 3.25
N VAL A 250 -0.56 -15.27 4.23
CA VAL A 250 0.81 -15.74 3.96
C VAL A 250 0.80 -17.14 3.35
N LEU A 251 -0.07 -18.03 3.83
CA LEU A 251 -0.19 -19.38 3.27
C LEU A 251 -0.76 -19.36 1.84
N ASP A 252 -1.78 -18.53 1.58
CA ASP A 252 -2.38 -18.33 0.26
C ASP A 252 -1.34 -17.80 -0.75
N TYR A 253 -0.54 -16.81 -0.34
CA TYR A 253 0.55 -16.27 -1.16
C TYR A 253 1.64 -17.30 -1.43
N LEU A 254 2.06 -18.06 -0.43
CA LEU A 254 3.05 -19.12 -0.62
C LEU A 254 2.57 -20.16 -1.63
N GLU A 255 1.31 -20.58 -1.55
CA GLU A 255 0.73 -21.52 -2.50
C GLU A 255 0.64 -20.89 -3.91
N LYS A 256 0.08 -19.70 -4.04
CA LYS A 256 -0.11 -19.02 -5.32
C LYS A 256 1.18 -18.59 -6.01
N THR A 257 2.25 -18.36 -5.26
CA THR A 257 3.59 -18.04 -5.82
C THR A 257 4.45 -19.27 -6.03
N ASN A 258 3.89 -20.48 -5.93
CA ASN A 258 4.65 -21.71 -6.03
C ASN A 258 5.84 -21.76 -5.03
N PHE A 259 5.58 -21.30 -3.79
CA PHE A 259 6.52 -21.26 -2.66
C PHE A 259 7.76 -20.36 -2.85
N GLN A 260 7.65 -19.31 -3.64
CA GLN A 260 8.71 -18.28 -3.78
C GLN A 260 8.72 -17.35 -2.55
N ALA A 261 9.06 -17.90 -1.37
CA ALA A 261 9.00 -17.16 -0.10
C ALA A 261 9.98 -15.99 0.00
N ASP A 262 11.06 -16.03 -0.74
CA ASP A 262 12.06 -14.96 -0.87
C ASP A 262 11.55 -13.73 -1.61
N LYS A 263 10.44 -13.86 -2.34
CA LYS A 263 9.75 -12.77 -3.04
C LYS A 263 8.66 -12.11 -2.20
N LEU A 264 8.33 -12.63 -1.03
CA LEU A 264 7.21 -12.15 -0.21
C LEU A 264 7.70 -11.23 0.91
N ILE A 265 7.13 -10.03 0.96
CA ILE A 265 7.38 -9.01 1.99
C ILE A 265 6.05 -8.75 2.71
N LEU A 266 5.95 -9.14 3.98
CA LEU A 266 4.72 -8.93 4.74
C LEU A 266 4.65 -7.53 5.32
N GLY A 267 3.70 -6.73 4.86
CA GLY A 267 3.35 -5.42 5.40
C GLY A 267 2.42 -5.53 6.61
N ILE A 268 2.71 -4.76 7.64
CA ILE A 268 1.89 -4.62 8.84
C ILE A 268 1.50 -3.15 9.05
N PRO A 269 0.31 -2.86 9.64
CA PRO A 269 -0.18 -1.48 9.77
C PRO A 269 0.42 -0.77 10.98
N TYR A 270 0.69 0.53 10.84
CA TYR A 270 0.91 1.46 11.94
C TYR A 270 -0.33 2.33 12.18
N TYR A 271 -1.52 1.79 11.94
CA TYR A 271 -2.81 2.42 12.12
C TYR A 271 -3.87 1.41 12.59
N GLY A 272 -5.00 1.91 13.05
CA GLY A 272 -6.20 1.14 13.37
C GLY A 272 -7.45 1.95 13.07
N TYR A 273 -8.60 1.46 13.48
CA TYR A 273 -9.86 2.16 13.34
C TYR A 273 -10.59 2.26 14.66
N GLU A 274 -11.31 3.36 14.85
CA GLU A 274 -12.33 3.54 15.89
C GLU A 274 -13.70 3.56 15.23
N TRP A 275 -14.60 2.68 15.67
CA TRP A 275 -15.99 2.64 15.20
C TRP A 275 -16.97 2.97 16.31
N PRO A 276 -18.05 3.73 16.03
CA PRO A 276 -19.21 3.71 16.90
C PRO A 276 -19.87 2.33 16.83
N THR A 277 -20.18 1.72 17.99
CA THR A 277 -20.66 0.34 18.07
C THR A 277 -21.88 0.21 18.97
N THR A 278 -22.61 -0.89 18.84
CA THR A 278 -23.79 -1.22 19.67
C THR A 278 -23.42 -1.68 21.08
N SER A 279 -22.16 -2.08 21.30
CA SER A 279 -21.66 -2.54 22.60
C SER A 279 -20.13 -2.46 22.67
N SER A 280 -19.56 -2.63 23.84
CA SER A 280 -18.13 -2.52 24.14
C SER A 280 -17.37 -3.86 24.04
N VAL A 281 -17.78 -4.76 23.16
CA VAL A 281 -17.11 -6.06 22.98
C VAL A 281 -16.53 -6.18 21.59
N PRO A 282 -15.42 -6.91 21.39
CA PRO A 282 -14.90 -7.22 20.06
C PRO A 282 -15.94 -7.89 19.18
N GLY A 283 -16.04 -7.48 17.94
CA GLY A 283 -17.05 -8.01 17.00
C GLY A 283 -18.43 -7.36 17.12
N ALA A 284 -18.59 -6.33 17.97
CA ALA A 284 -19.86 -5.59 18.07
C ALA A 284 -20.23 -4.96 16.71
N ALA A 285 -21.53 -4.92 16.40
CA ALA A 285 -22.03 -4.28 15.20
C ALA A 285 -21.71 -2.78 15.21
N THR A 286 -21.25 -2.28 14.08
CA THR A 286 -20.98 -0.85 13.90
C THR A 286 -22.27 -0.09 13.65
N THR A 287 -22.36 1.14 14.16
CA THR A 287 -23.51 2.04 13.94
C THR A 287 -23.16 3.23 13.07
N GLY A 288 -21.93 3.26 12.55
CA GLY A 288 -21.42 4.29 11.64
C GLY A 288 -20.05 3.92 11.10
N THR A 289 -19.53 4.78 10.23
CA THR A 289 -18.22 4.59 9.58
C THR A 289 -17.09 4.71 10.59
N GLY A 290 -16.11 3.83 10.51
CA GLY A 290 -14.89 3.86 11.31
C GLY A 290 -13.95 4.99 10.88
N VAL A 291 -13.27 5.59 11.84
CA VAL A 291 -12.25 6.60 11.63
C VAL A 291 -10.88 5.98 11.83
N SER A 292 -10.01 6.10 10.82
CA SER A 292 -8.63 5.64 10.93
C SER A 292 -7.82 6.55 11.84
N LYS A 293 -6.93 5.96 12.63
CA LYS A 293 -5.96 6.67 13.48
C LYS A 293 -4.62 5.97 13.43
N THR A 294 -3.57 6.74 13.45
CA THR A 294 -2.21 6.21 13.52
C THR A 294 -1.93 5.56 14.89
N TYR A 295 -0.92 4.71 14.95
CA TYR A 295 -0.49 4.09 16.22
C TYR A 295 -0.16 5.15 17.28
N SER A 296 0.52 6.22 16.89
CA SER A 296 0.90 7.32 17.80
C SER A 296 -0.30 8.09 18.37
N GLU A 297 -1.42 8.15 17.64
CA GLU A 297 -2.68 8.74 18.13
C GLU A 297 -3.44 7.79 19.04
N MET A 298 -3.41 6.47 18.74
CA MET A 298 -4.19 5.48 19.47
C MET A 298 -3.53 5.01 20.76
N GLU A 299 -2.21 4.91 20.82
CA GLU A 299 -1.51 4.36 21.98
C GLU A 299 -1.77 5.12 23.28
N PRO A 300 -1.73 6.47 23.33
CA PRO A 300 -2.09 7.22 24.53
C PRO A 300 -3.55 7.00 24.96
N LEU A 301 -4.48 6.88 24.00
CA LEU A 301 -5.88 6.62 24.25
C LEU A 301 -6.09 5.20 24.81
N ALA A 302 -5.45 4.21 24.20
CA ALA A 302 -5.49 2.83 24.67
C ALA A 302 -4.94 2.67 26.09
N LEU A 303 -3.88 3.40 26.44
CA LEU A 303 -3.35 3.43 27.81
C LEU A 303 -4.32 4.08 28.79
N SER A 304 -4.99 5.17 28.37
CA SER A 304 -5.95 5.90 29.20
C SER A 304 -7.24 5.12 29.43
N PHE A 305 -7.77 4.44 28.41
CA PHE A 305 -9.05 3.71 28.47
C PHE A 305 -8.90 2.23 28.86
N GLY A 306 -7.68 1.73 29.00
CA GLY A 306 -7.40 0.34 29.38
C GLY A 306 -7.23 -0.55 28.15
N LYS A 307 -5.98 -0.59 27.61
CA LYS A 307 -5.58 -1.49 26.53
C LYS A 307 -5.88 -2.94 26.89
N GLN A 308 -6.58 -3.63 26.01
CA GLN A 308 -6.94 -5.03 26.14
C GLN A 308 -6.29 -5.84 25.01
N TRP A 309 -6.32 -7.16 25.16
CA TRP A 309 -5.80 -8.11 24.17
C TRP A 309 -6.93 -9.06 23.75
N HIS A 310 -7.08 -9.23 22.43
CA HIS A 310 -8.04 -10.17 21.85
C HIS A 310 -7.34 -11.47 21.49
N GLU A 311 -7.51 -12.50 22.32
CA GLU A 311 -6.78 -13.77 22.23
C GLU A 311 -6.98 -14.49 20.88
N SER A 312 -8.19 -14.46 20.34
CA SER A 312 -8.49 -15.14 19.07
C SER A 312 -7.75 -14.54 17.88
N SER A 313 -7.66 -13.22 17.80
CA SER A 313 -6.98 -12.52 16.68
C SER A 313 -5.54 -12.14 16.98
N GLN A 314 -5.12 -12.28 18.23
CA GLN A 314 -3.79 -11.85 18.71
C GLN A 314 -3.53 -10.37 18.41
N THR A 315 -4.50 -9.50 18.74
CA THR A 315 -4.45 -8.06 18.48
C THR A 315 -4.83 -7.24 19.70
N PRO A 316 -4.24 -6.04 19.88
CA PRO A 316 -4.65 -5.10 20.92
C PRO A 316 -5.93 -4.36 20.51
N TRP A 317 -6.73 -3.99 21.50
CA TRP A 317 -7.91 -3.16 21.35
C TRP A 317 -8.22 -2.37 22.60
N TYR A 318 -9.13 -1.41 22.52
CA TYR A 318 -9.69 -0.67 23.66
C TYR A 318 -11.11 -0.20 23.32
N TYR A 319 -11.85 0.22 24.33
CA TYR A 319 -13.15 0.87 24.16
C TYR A 319 -13.32 2.03 25.14
N TYR A 320 -14.20 2.95 24.79
CA TYR A 320 -14.60 4.08 25.64
C TYR A 320 -16.06 4.47 25.36
N GLN A 321 -16.67 5.21 26.31
CA GLN A 321 -18.05 5.71 26.24
C GLN A 321 -18.06 7.23 26.18
#